data_fd73bd89ba4c537fd27ac991a52b2a55
#
_entry.id   fd73bd89ba4c537fd27ac991a52b2a55
#
_cell.length_a   1.000
_cell.length_b   1.000
_cell.length_c   1.000
_cell.angle_alpha   90.00
_cell.angle_beta   90.00
_cell.angle_gamma   90.00
#
_symmetry.space_group_name_H-M   'P 1'
#
loop_
_entity.id
_entity.type
_entity.pdbx_description
1 polymer ?
#
loop_
_entity_poly.entity_id
_entity_poly.type
_entity_poly.pdbx_seq_one_letter_code
_entity_poly.pdbx_strand_id
1 'polypeptide(L)'
;MVIAIMVGFIVAGVWTWKRLSPDTQEYVIDQAVPVAAGGLAVGLIVLTVAWKFGRRVAQRRERDRLIAAFQRETAQDKKLELSFALIECNAYRFEGLEAVAPALKDLWVTTLCQALGDEQHRIRGMAASHLGVLGDKSVVPLLVTALEDDHAYVRSCAALGLGRLRATETRERLTTVMKEDGDQTVRSRAKEALDRMQG
;
A
#
# COMPACT_ATOMS: atom_id res chain seq x y z
N MET A 1 -16.88 -12.82 -31.88
CA MET A 1 -17.92 -11.82 -32.17
C MET A 1 -17.35 -10.38 -32.15
N VAL A 2 -16.64 -9.92 -31.12
CA VAL A 2 -16.08 -8.55 -31.02
C VAL A 2 -15.09 -8.23 -32.14
N ILE A 3 -14.18 -9.16 -32.49
CA ILE A 3 -13.21 -8.96 -33.59
C ILE A 3 -13.88 -8.79 -34.94
N ALA A 4 -14.92 -9.55 -35.22
CA ALA A 4 -15.67 -9.44 -36.50
C ALA A 4 -16.37 -8.07 -36.62
N ILE A 5 -16.89 -7.54 -35.51
CA ILE A 5 -17.51 -6.21 -35.46
C ILE A 5 -16.46 -5.12 -35.68
N MET A 6 -15.30 -5.22 -35.07
CA MET A 6 -14.20 -4.28 -35.27
C MET A 6 -13.66 -4.26 -36.68
N VAL A 7 -13.50 -5.44 -37.29
CA VAL A 7 -13.12 -5.55 -38.73
C VAL A 7 -14.17 -4.92 -39.62
N GLY A 8 -15.45 -5.13 -39.37
CA GLY A 8 -16.56 -4.50 -40.10
C GLY A 8 -16.50 -2.97 -40.05
N PHE A 9 -16.25 -2.39 -38.88
CA PHE A 9 -16.08 -0.93 -38.71
C PHE A 9 -14.87 -0.38 -39.47
N ILE A 10 -13.73 -1.10 -39.44
CA ILE A 10 -12.53 -0.70 -40.18
C ILE A 10 -12.77 -0.72 -41.68
N VAL A 11 -13.38 -1.79 -42.23
CA VAL A 11 -13.67 -1.93 -43.66
C VAL A 11 -14.65 -0.85 -44.08
N ALA A 12 -15.72 -0.61 -43.33
CA ALA A 12 -16.69 0.46 -43.63
C ALA A 12 -16.02 1.85 -43.58
N GLY A 13 -15.14 2.10 -42.61
CA GLY A 13 -14.39 3.34 -42.51
C GLY A 13 -13.45 3.59 -43.69
N VAL A 14 -12.72 2.57 -44.16
CA VAL A 14 -11.84 2.67 -45.33
C VAL A 14 -12.66 2.87 -46.61
N TRP A 15 -13.82 2.23 -46.73
CA TRP A 15 -14.68 2.37 -47.90
C TRP A 15 -15.32 3.76 -47.98
N THR A 16 -15.80 4.32 -46.89
CA THR A 16 -16.32 5.69 -46.81
C THR A 16 -15.23 6.71 -47.08
N TRP A 17 -14.02 6.51 -46.52
CA TRP A 17 -12.87 7.38 -46.78
C TRP A 17 -12.53 7.54 -48.25
N LYS A 18 -12.50 6.44 -49.01
CA LYS A 18 -12.20 6.46 -50.45
C LYS A 18 -13.26 7.16 -51.33
N ARG A 19 -14.45 7.41 -50.80
CA ARG A 19 -15.54 8.10 -51.50
C ARG A 19 -15.63 9.59 -51.18
N LEU A 20 -14.88 10.10 -50.20
CA LEU A 20 -14.84 11.52 -49.88
C LEU A 20 -14.04 12.28 -50.96
N SER A 21 -14.47 13.53 -51.23
CA SER A 21 -13.70 14.43 -52.07
C SER A 21 -12.34 14.79 -51.44
N PRO A 22 -11.30 15.10 -52.24
CA PRO A 22 -9.99 15.48 -51.72
C PRO A 22 -10.04 16.61 -50.68
N ASP A 23 -10.83 17.65 -50.91
CA ASP A 23 -10.98 18.79 -49.96
C ASP A 23 -11.59 18.35 -48.64
N THR A 24 -12.54 17.39 -48.68
CA THR A 24 -13.13 16.85 -47.45
C THR A 24 -12.17 15.95 -46.68
N GLN A 25 -11.31 15.21 -47.38
CA GLN A 25 -10.27 14.39 -46.75
C GLN A 25 -9.24 15.26 -46.03
N GLU A 26 -8.80 16.36 -46.69
CA GLU A 26 -7.86 17.32 -46.11
C GLU A 26 -8.47 17.97 -44.85
N TYR A 27 -9.72 18.45 -44.92
CA TYR A 27 -10.43 18.99 -43.76
C TYR A 27 -10.52 17.99 -42.57
N VAL A 28 -10.81 16.72 -42.87
CA VAL A 28 -10.90 15.69 -41.81
C VAL A 28 -9.56 15.43 -41.18
N ILE A 29 -8.47 15.34 -41.96
CA ILE A 29 -7.12 15.11 -41.43
C ILE A 29 -6.64 16.30 -40.60
N ASP A 30 -6.79 17.51 -41.13
CA ASP A 30 -6.16 18.71 -40.54
C ASP A 30 -6.98 19.30 -39.40
N GLN A 31 -8.28 19.13 -39.39
CA GLN A 31 -9.14 19.74 -38.36
C GLN A 31 -9.96 18.73 -37.57
N ALA A 32 -10.68 17.84 -38.19
CA ALA A 32 -11.60 16.97 -37.46
C ALA A 32 -10.89 15.89 -36.63
N VAL A 33 -9.83 15.29 -37.17
CA VAL A 33 -9.06 14.24 -36.44
C VAL A 33 -8.33 14.80 -35.22
N PRO A 34 -7.59 15.92 -35.29
CA PRO A 34 -6.93 16.51 -34.10
C PRO A 34 -7.93 16.92 -33.02
N VAL A 35 -9.07 17.52 -33.41
CA VAL A 35 -10.13 17.93 -32.47
C VAL A 35 -10.75 16.71 -31.78
N ALA A 36 -11.08 15.65 -32.55
CA ALA A 36 -11.63 14.43 -32.04
C ALA A 36 -10.62 13.70 -31.11
N ALA A 37 -9.34 13.63 -31.52
CA ALA A 37 -8.27 13.05 -30.71
C ALA A 37 -8.07 13.82 -29.39
N GLY A 38 -8.09 15.15 -29.44
CA GLY A 38 -8.05 16.02 -28.28
C GLY A 38 -9.23 15.78 -27.33
N GLY A 39 -10.45 15.70 -27.89
CA GLY A 39 -11.66 15.39 -27.11
C GLY A 39 -11.61 14.02 -26.43
N LEU A 40 -11.13 13.00 -27.13
CA LEU A 40 -10.94 11.66 -26.55
C LEU A 40 -9.87 11.65 -25.45
N ALA A 41 -8.76 12.35 -25.64
CA ALA A 41 -7.71 12.46 -24.63
C ALA A 41 -8.23 13.13 -23.36
N VAL A 42 -8.95 14.26 -23.49
CA VAL A 42 -9.58 14.94 -22.36
C VAL A 42 -10.62 14.03 -21.69
N GLY A 43 -11.45 13.33 -22.43
CA GLY A 43 -12.43 12.38 -21.89
C GLY A 43 -11.78 11.25 -21.10
N LEU A 44 -10.67 10.68 -21.60
CA LEU A 44 -9.88 9.67 -20.90
C LEU A 44 -9.27 10.20 -19.59
N ILE A 45 -8.75 11.43 -19.61
CA ILE A 45 -8.20 12.07 -18.43
C ILE A 45 -9.31 12.28 -17.38
N VAL A 46 -10.44 12.83 -17.77
CA VAL A 46 -11.60 13.02 -16.86
C VAL A 46 -12.06 11.69 -16.28
N LEU A 47 -12.18 10.65 -17.10
CA LEU A 47 -12.59 9.32 -16.67
C LEU A 47 -11.60 8.72 -15.65
N THR A 48 -10.30 8.83 -15.91
CA THR A 48 -9.26 8.32 -15.00
C THR A 48 -9.23 9.08 -13.69
N VAL A 49 -9.43 10.40 -13.72
CA VAL A 49 -9.50 11.23 -12.51
C VAL A 49 -10.76 10.88 -11.71
N ALA A 50 -11.91 10.77 -12.35
CA ALA A 50 -13.17 10.40 -11.71
C ALA A 50 -13.08 9.00 -11.07
N TRP A 51 -12.49 8.03 -11.78
CA TRP A 51 -12.28 6.69 -11.27
C TRP A 51 -11.33 6.66 -10.05
N LYS A 52 -10.19 7.39 -10.13
CA LYS A 52 -9.27 7.54 -8.99
C LYS A 52 -9.95 8.20 -7.79
N PHE A 53 -10.77 9.22 -8.04
CA PHE A 53 -11.52 9.90 -6.98
C PHE A 53 -12.56 8.97 -6.33
N GLY A 54 -13.33 8.25 -7.13
CA GLY A 54 -14.30 7.26 -6.63
C GLY A 54 -13.64 6.18 -5.77
N ARG A 55 -12.47 5.64 -6.22
CA ARG A 55 -11.69 4.69 -5.42
C ARG A 55 -11.23 5.28 -4.08
N ARG A 56 -10.76 6.53 -4.07
CA ARG A 56 -10.34 7.20 -2.82
C ARG A 56 -11.52 7.39 -1.85
N VAL A 57 -12.69 7.76 -2.36
CA VAL A 57 -13.90 7.91 -1.52
C VAL A 57 -14.34 6.55 -0.96
N ALA A 58 -14.33 5.50 -1.77
CA ALA A 58 -14.65 4.15 -1.32
C ALA A 58 -13.68 3.65 -0.23
N GLN A 59 -12.37 3.86 -0.43
CA GLN A 59 -11.35 3.50 0.58
C GLN A 59 -11.54 4.28 1.90
N ARG A 60 -11.84 5.58 1.83
CA ARG A 60 -12.14 6.37 3.05
C ARG A 60 -13.35 5.84 3.80
N ARG A 61 -14.44 5.52 3.11
CA ARG A 61 -15.64 4.96 3.73
C ARG A 61 -15.36 3.60 4.38
N GLU A 62 -14.58 2.75 3.73
CA GLU A 62 -14.23 1.45 4.28
C GLU A 62 -13.32 1.59 5.51
N ARG A 63 -12.31 2.47 5.46
CA ARG A 63 -11.49 2.81 6.62
C ARG A 63 -12.33 3.30 7.80
N ASP A 64 -13.26 4.23 7.56
CA ASP A 64 -14.09 4.81 8.61
C ASP A 64 -15.03 3.75 9.23
N ARG A 65 -15.50 2.78 8.44
CA ARG A 65 -16.25 1.61 8.93
C ARG A 65 -15.38 0.71 9.82
N LEU A 66 -14.14 0.42 9.37
CA LEU A 66 -13.22 -0.40 10.15
C LEU A 66 -12.82 0.28 11.46
N ILE A 67 -12.62 1.61 11.46
CA ILE A 67 -12.36 2.38 12.67
C ILE A 67 -13.54 2.24 13.65
N ALA A 68 -14.77 2.42 13.18
CA ALA A 68 -15.96 2.29 14.01
C ALA A 68 -16.14 0.86 14.55
N ALA A 69 -15.83 -0.16 13.74
CA ALA A 69 -15.84 -1.56 14.15
C ALA A 69 -14.78 -1.84 15.22
N PHE A 70 -13.54 -1.39 15.01
CA PHE A 70 -12.43 -1.52 15.96
C PHE A 70 -12.73 -0.87 17.31
N GLN A 71 -13.35 0.30 17.34
CA GLN A 71 -13.72 1.00 18.57
C GLN A 71 -14.83 0.30 19.34
N ARG A 72 -15.75 -0.39 18.66
CA ARG A 72 -16.88 -1.11 19.28
C ARG A 72 -16.51 -2.53 19.73
N GLU A 73 -15.49 -3.12 19.14
CA GLU A 73 -15.11 -4.50 19.42
C GLU A 73 -14.47 -4.61 20.80
N THR A 74 -14.90 -5.60 21.57
CA THR A 74 -14.39 -5.89 22.93
C THR A 74 -13.55 -7.16 22.98
N ALA A 75 -13.78 -8.09 22.05
CA ALA A 75 -13.00 -9.33 21.95
C ALA A 75 -11.60 -9.03 21.39
N GLN A 76 -10.56 -9.36 22.14
CA GLN A 76 -9.18 -8.99 21.81
C GLN A 76 -8.72 -9.55 20.47
N ASP A 77 -9.04 -10.82 20.17
CA ASP A 77 -8.64 -11.46 18.91
C ASP A 77 -9.26 -10.76 17.69
N LYS A 78 -10.57 -10.49 17.74
CA LYS A 78 -11.26 -9.77 16.66
C LYS A 78 -10.78 -8.33 16.53
N LYS A 79 -10.49 -7.68 17.64
CA LYS A 79 -9.94 -6.32 17.67
C LYS A 79 -8.57 -6.28 17.00
N LEU A 80 -7.77 -7.32 17.22
CA LEU A 80 -6.46 -7.46 16.58
C LEU A 80 -6.60 -7.68 15.07
N GLU A 81 -7.49 -8.56 14.61
CA GLU A 81 -7.79 -8.76 13.18
C GLU A 81 -8.25 -7.45 12.51
N LEU A 82 -9.18 -6.73 13.15
CA LEU A 82 -9.65 -5.43 12.65
C LEU A 82 -8.53 -4.41 12.56
N SER A 83 -7.59 -4.41 13.52
CA SER A 83 -6.44 -3.52 13.51
C SER A 83 -5.51 -3.76 12.32
N PHE A 84 -5.27 -5.01 11.95
CA PHE A 84 -4.48 -5.37 10.78
C PHE A 84 -5.21 -5.04 9.48
N ALA A 85 -6.49 -5.39 9.37
CA ALA A 85 -7.32 -5.05 8.22
C ALA A 85 -7.38 -3.53 7.99
N LEU A 86 -7.40 -2.74 9.06
CA LEU A 86 -7.41 -1.27 9.00
C LEU A 86 -6.14 -0.72 8.37
N ILE A 87 -4.96 -1.23 8.74
CA ILE A 87 -3.68 -0.80 8.16
C ILE A 87 -3.57 -1.21 6.69
N GLU A 88 -3.99 -2.42 6.35
CA GLU A 88 -3.99 -2.90 4.96
C GLU A 88 -4.93 -2.07 4.08
N CYS A 89 -6.15 -1.82 4.55
CA CYS A 89 -7.13 -0.96 3.86
C CYS A 89 -6.58 0.46 3.63
N ASN A 90 -5.82 0.98 4.60
CA ASN A 90 -5.18 2.31 4.53
C ASN A 90 -3.84 2.30 3.76
N ALA A 91 -3.51 1.21 3.07
CA ALA A 91 -2.27 1.05 2.28
C ALA A 91 -0.99 1.36 3.08
N TYR A 92 -0.95 0.96 4.35
CA TYR A 92 0.17 1.18 5.27
C TYR A 92 0.55 2.66 5.45
N ARG A 93 -0.44 3.55 5.41
CA ARG A 93 -0.27 4.98 5.66
C ARG A 93 -0.85 5.35 7.01
N PHE A 94 -0.25 6.34 7.66
CA PHE A 94 -0.72 6.83 8.96
C PHE A 94 -1.92 7.77 8.84
N GLU A 95 -2.01 8.53 7.73
CA GLU A 95 -3.04 9.54 7.53
C GLU A 95 -4.45 8.99 7.70
N GLY A 96 -5.23 9.60 8.56
CA GLY A 96 -6.60 9.25 8.88
C GLY A 96 -6.75 8.15 9.93
N LEU A 97 -5.67 7.79 10.64
CA LEU A 97 -5.66 6.84 11.77
C LEU A 97 -5.38 7.53 13.11
N GLU A 98 -5.18 8.84 13.12
CA GLU A 98 -4.73 9.63 14.28
C GLU A 98 -5.61 9.39 15.52
N ALA A 99 -6.93 9.30 15.32
CA ALA A 99 -7.89 9.11 16.41
C ALA A 99 -7.80 7.73 17.09
N VAL A 100 -7.31 6.71 16.39
CA VAL A 100 -7.20 5.33 16.90
C VAL A 100 -5.77 4.90 17.13
N ALA A 101 -4.80 5.71 16.74
CA ALA A 101 -3.38 5.39 16.84
C ALA A 101 -2.92 5.00 18.26
N PRO A 102 -3.33 5.67 19.36
CA PRO A 102 -2.97 5.25 20.71
C PRO A 102 -3.48 3.83 21.04
N ALA A 103 -4.73 3.53 20.69
CA ALA A 103 -5.33 2.22 20.95
C ALA A 103 -4.70 1.11 20.10
N LEU A 104 -4.33 1.42 18.85
CA LEU A 104 -3.59 0.51 17.97
C LEU A 104 -2.19 0.23 18.54
N LYS A 105 -1.49 1.28 18.98
CA LYS A 105 -0.17 1.16 19.61
C LYS A 105 -0.22 0.25 20.81
N ASP A 106 -1.11 0.52 21.76
CA ASP A 106 -1.24 -0.25 23.01
C ASP A 106 -1.53 -1.73 22.72
N LEU A 107 -2.44 -2.00 21.77
CA LEU A 107 -2.78 -3.35 21.35
C LEU A 107 -1.57 -4.08 20.77
N TRP A 108 -0.81 -3.46 19.86
CA TRP A 108 0.32 -4.10 19.22
C TRP A 108 1.55 -4.21 20.10
N VAL A 109 1.80 -3.24 20.99
CA VAL A 109 2.85 -3.34 22.01
C VAL A 109 2.56 -4.53 22.92
N THR A 110 1.32 -4.65 23.41
CA THR A 110 0.92 -5.79 24.25
C THR A 110 1.09 -7.10 23.48
N THR A 111 0.64 -7.16 22.23
CA THR A 111 0.75 -8.36 21.37
C THR A 111 2.21 -8.76 21.14
N LEU A 112 3.10 -7.80 20.90
CA LEU A 112 4.51 -8.06 20.67
C LEU A 112 5.25 -8.50 21.96
N CYS A 113 4.88 -7.95 23.11
CA CYS A 113 5.46 -8.29 24.40
C CYS A 113 4.98 -9.63 24.98
N GLN A 114 3.79 -10.11 24.56
CA GLN A 114 3.28 -11.39 25.02
C GLN A 114 4.12 -12.52 24.41
N ALA A 115 4.68 -13.39 25.26
CA ALA A 115 5.32 -14.65 24.86
C ALA A 115 4.23 -15.62 24.36
N LEU A 116 3.77 -15.40 23.16
CA LEU A 116 2.77 -16.23 22.52
C LEU A 116 3.52 -17.41 21.86
N GLY A 117 3.05 -18.65 22.02
CA GLY A 117 3.69 -19.83 21.46
C GLY A 117 3.91 -19.77 19.93
N ASP A 118 4.61 -20.75 19.37
CA ASP A 118 5.11 -20.78 17.99
C ASP A 118 4.07 -20.44 16.91
N GLU A 119 2.82 -20.79 17.11
CA GLU A 119 1.74 -20.47 16.15
C GLU A 119 1.44 -18.98 16.04
N GLN A 120 1.92 -18.17 16.98
CA GLN A 120 1.63 -16.74 17.04
C GLN A 120 2.78 -15.83 16.59
N HIS A 121 3.91 -16.39 16.14
CA HIS A 121 5.01 -15.59 15.58
C HIS A 121 4.56 -14.69 14.41
N ARG A 122 3.57 -15.14 13.63
CA ARG A 122 2.98 -14.33 12.55
C ARG A 122 2.30 -13.09 13.08
N ILE A 123 1.54 -13.22 14.16
CA ILE A 123 0.83 -12.10 14.81
C ILE A 123 1.83 -11.12 15.41
N ARG A 124 2.85 -11.61 16.15
CA ARG A 124 3.94 -10.78 16.68
C ARG A 124 4.66 -10.01 15.58
N GLY A 125 5.02 -10.68 14.48
CA GLY A 125 5.66 -10.05 13.34
C GLY A 125 4.79 -8.97 12.69
N MET A 126 3.51 -9.25 12.47
CA MET A 126 2.58 -8.24 11.96
C MET A 126 2.51 -7.01 12.90
N ALA A 127 2.39 -7.23 14.21
CA ALA A 127 2.39 -6.15 15.19
C ALA A 127 3.68 -5.30 15.12
N ALA A 128 4.86 -5.94 15.06
CA ALA A 128 6.14 -5.25 14.91
C ALA A 128 6.20 -4.38 13.64
N SER A 129 5.79 -4.94 12.50
CA SER A 129 5.75 -4.21 11.24
C SER A 129 4.77 -3.02 11.26
N HIS A 130 3.61 -3.18 11.90
CA HIS A 130 2.54 -2.17 11.92
C HIS A 130 2.84 -1.04 12.91
N LEU A 131 3.55 -1.32 14.02
CA LEU A 131 4.08 -0.28 14.91
C LEU A 131 4.93 0.73 14.14
N GLY A 132 5.68 0.27 13.15
CA GLY A 132 6.45 1.15 12.26
C GLY A 132 5.61 2.11 11.41
N VAL A 133 4.33 1.81 11.16
CA VAL A 133 3.41 2.65 10.38
C VAL A 133 2.92 3.86 11.19
N LEU A 134 2.79 3.71 12.52
CA LEU A 134 2.27 4.78 13.38
C LEU A 134 3.21 5.99 13.50
N GLY A 135 4.47 5.87 13.11
CA GLY A 135 5.43 6.97 13.17
C GLY A 135 5.91 7.35 14.58
N ASP A 136 5.47 6.61 15.61
CA ASP A 136 5.83 6.88 17.00
C ASP A 136 7.16 6.23 17.36
N LYS A 137 8.19 7.05 17.55
CA LYS A 137 9.54 6.58 17.87
C LYS A 137 9.68 5.98 19.29
N SER A 138 8.70 6.15 20.16
CA SER A 138 8.74 5.54 21.49
C SER A 138 8.76 4.01 21.46
N VAL A 139 8.37 3.39 20.35
CA VAL A 139 8.39 1.93 20.16
C VAL A 139 9.73 1.40 19.64
N VAL A 140 10.70 2.26 19.33
CA VAL A 140 12.01 1.86 18.79
C VAL A 140 12.72 0.86 19.70
N PRO A 141 12.82 1.06 21.04
CA PRO A 141 13.48 0.08 21.92
C PRO A 141 12.84 -1.30 21.84
N LEU A 142 11.50 -1.36 21.76
CA LEU A 142 10.77 -2.62 21.66
C LEU A 142 11.06 -3.33 20.33
N LEU A 143 11.10 -2.58 19.21
CA LEU A 143 11.44 -3.14 17.90
C LEU A 143 12.91 -3.60 17.84
N VAL A 144 13.82 -2.93 18.54
CA VAL A 144 15.22 -3.39 18.68
C VAL A 144 15.27 -4.74 19.42
N THR A 145 14.52 -4.91 20.49
CA THR A 145 14.39 -6.21 21.17
C THR A 145 13.80 -7.28 20.23
N ALA A 146 12.82 -6.92 19.44
CA ALA A 146 12.21 -7.85 18.46
C ALA A 146 13.15 -8.26 17.30
N LEU A 147 14.28 -7.56 17.09
CA LEU A 147 15.35 -8.03 16.19
C LEU A 147 16.08 -9.28 16.72
N GLU A 148 15.89 -9.61 17.99
CA GLU A 148 16.49 -10.78 18.66
C GLU A 148 15.47 -11.92 18.87
N ASP A 149 14.24 -11.78 18.32
CA ASP A 149 13.22 -12.82 18.41
C ASP A 149 13.74 -14.15 17.83
N ASP A 150 13.34 -15.26 18.41
CA ASP A 150 13.70 -16.61 17.96
C ASP A 150 13.24 -16.88 16.53
N HIS A 151 12.10 -16.29 16.11
CA HIS A 151 11.50 -16.52 14.80
C HIS A 151 11.93 -15.46 13.77
N ALA A 152 12.54 -15.90 12.66
CA ALA A 152 13.05 -15.03 11.60
C ALA A 152 11.98 -14.07 11.03
N TYR A 153 10.71 -14.50 10.96
CA TYR A 153 9.63 -13.65 10.49
C TYR A 153 9.43 -12.42 11.40
N VAL A 154 9.50 -12.57 12.72
CA VAL A 154 9.39 -11.46 13.67
C VAL A 154 10.58 -10.51 13.53
N ARG A 155 11.81 -11.05 13.45
CA ARG A 155 13.02 -10.24 13.24
C ARG A 155 12.94 -9.44 11.94
N SER A 156 12.48 -10.05 10.85
CA SER A 156 12.32 -9.38 9.56
C SER A 156 11.29 -8.25 9.60
N CYS A 157 10.17 -8.47 10.30
CA CYS A 157 9.13 -7.48 10.51
C CYS A 157 9.58 -6.33 11.41
N ALA A 158 10.38 -6.61 12.45
CA ALA A 158 10.99 -5.60 13.30
C ALA A 158 11.94 -4.69 12.51
N ALA A 159 12.81 -5.27 11.67
CA ALA A 159 13.67 -4.50 10.77
C ALA A 159 12.86 -3.59 9.84
N LEU A 160 11.77 -4.10 9.25
CA LEU A 160 10.87 -3.32 8.41
C LEU A 160 10.21 -2.17 9.18
N GLY A 161 9.77 -2.42 10.43
CA GLY A 161 9.20 -1.42 11.33
C GLY A 161 10.17 -0.28 11.64
N LEU A 162 11.43 -0.61 11.98
CA LEU A 162 12.51 0.35 12.23
C LEU A 162 12.82 1.20 10.99
N GLY A 163 12.82 0.59 9.80
CA GLY A 163 13.00 1.29 8.54
C GLY A 163 11.86 2.28 8.23
N ARG A 164 10.62 1.92 8.54
CA ARG A 164 9.45 2.81 8.39
C ARG A 164 9.52 4.01 9.34
N LEU A 165 9.97 3.80 10.56
CA LEU A 165 10.19 4.86 11.56
C LEU A 165 11.39 5.75 11.23
N ARG A 166 12.21 5.37 10.26
CA ARG A 166 13.51 6.01 10.00
C ARG A 166 14.31 6.19 11.31
N ALA A 167 14.40 5.12 12.10
CA ALA A 167 15.06 5.09 13.39
C ALA A 167 16.59 5.07 13.21
N THR A 168 17.17 6.22 12.82
CA THR A 168 18.59 6.35 12.46
C THR A 168 19.53 5.94 13.60
N GLU A 169 19.09 6.03 14.84
CA GLU A 169 19.78 5.56 16.04
C GLU A 169 20.01 4.04 16.07
N THR A 170 19.25 3.28 15.28
CA THR A 170 19.38 1.81 15.20
C THR A 170 20.25 1.33 14.05
N ARG A 171 20.88 2.25 13.31
CA ARG A 171 21.68 1.96 12.10
C ARG A 171 22.76 0.91 12.34
N GLU A 172 23.50 1.02 13.42
CA GLU A 172 24.57 0.08 13.76
C GLU A 172 24.00 -1.33 13.96
N ARG A 173 22.94 -1.44 14.76
CA ARG A 173 22.27 -2.72 15.01
C ARG A 173 21.73 -3.37 13.75
N LEU A 174 21.06 -2.60 12.89
CA LEU A 174 20.57 -3.08 11.60
C LEU A 174 21.70 -3.49 10.66
N THR A 175 22.86 -2.83 10.72
CA THR A 175 24.03 -3.21 9.94
C THR A 175 24.57 -4.57 10.39
N THR A 176 24.60 -4.85 11.68
CA THR A 176 24.95 -6.16 12.24
C THR A 176 23.97 -7.23 11.76
N VAL A 177 22.66 -6.99 11.92
CA VAL A 177 21.60 -7.91 11.45
C VAL A 177 21.72 -8.19 9.95
N MET A 178 21.94 -7.16 9.14
CA MET A 178 22.13 -7.31 7.69
C MET A 178 23.30 -8.24 7.31
N LYS A 179 24.38 -8.24 8.12
CA LYS A 179 25.57 -9.03 7.83
C LYS A 179 25.53 -10.43 8.43
N GLU A 180 24.95 -10.59 9.61
CA GLU A 180 25.16 -11.74 10.46
C GLU A 180 23.92 -12.60 10.70
N ASP A 181 22.70 -12.10 10.43
CA ASP A 181 21.50 -12.92 10.63
C ASP A 181 21.51 -14.17 9.73
N GLY A 182 21.14 -15.30 10.29
CA GLY A 182 21.09 -16.57 9.57
C GLY A 182 20.07 -16.61 8.44
N ASP A 183 18.98 -15.83 8.55
CA ASP A 183 17.89 -15.81 7.58
C ASP A 183 18.09 -14.72 6.52
N GLN A 184 17.98 -15.11 5.25
CA GLN A 184 18.18 -14.20 4.12
C GLN A 184 17.11 -13.11 4.06
N THR A 185 15.86 -13.40 4.45
CA THR A 185 14.77 -12.43 4.44
C THR A 185 15.03 -11.33 5.47
N VAL A 186 15.53 -11.71 6.65
CA VAL A 186 15.92 -10.75 7.71
C VAL A 186 17.03 -9.84 7.21
N ARG A 187 18.09 -10.41 6.62
CA ARG A 187 19.19 -9.61 6.05
C ARG A 187 18.69 -8.63 4.99
N SER A 188 17.80 -9.08 4.10
CA SER A 188 17.21 -8.23 3.05
C SER A 188 16.37 -7.10 3.62
N ARG A 189 15.57 -7.37 4.65
CA ARG A 189 14.75 -6.36 5.32
C ARG A 189 15.58 -5.35 6.12
N ALA A 190 16.65 -5.80 6.76
CA ALA A 190 17.59 -4.90 7.42
C ALA A 190 18.28 -3.95 6.43
N LYS A 191 18.67 -4.46 5.25
CA LYS A 191 19.19 -3.62 4.16
C LYS A 191 18.16 -2.59 3.68
N GLU A 192 16.92 -3.03 3.40
CA GLU A 192 15.83 -2.13 3.00
C GLU A 192 15.59 -1.03 4.05
N ALA A 193 15.65 -1.39 5.34
CA ALA A 193 15.51 -0.42 6.43
C ALA A 193 16.64 0.62 6.44
N LEU A 194 17.88 0.19 6.24
CA LEU A 194 19.04 1.08 6.13
C LEU A 194 18.95 2.02 4.93
N ASP A 195 18.50 1.52 3.77
CA ASP A 195 18.30 2.33 2.57
C ASP A 195 17.25 3.43 2.81
N ARG A 196 16.16 3.11 3.49
CA ARG A 196 15.10 4.08 3.88
C ARG A 196 15.57 5.17 4.84
N MET A 197 16.64 4.93 5.61
CA MET A 197 17.23 5.89 6.54
C MET A 197 18.24 6.84 5.86
N GLN A 198 18.63 6.57 4.62
CA GLN A 198 19.58 7.40 3.86
C GLN A 198 18.88 8.49 3.03
N GLY A 199 17.65 8.27 2.63
CA GLY A 199 16.80 9.20 1.88
C GLY A 199 15.85 9.96 2.79
#